data_e3e836dd99bf30583c0bf05ca07a6edd
#
_entry.id   e3e836dd99bf30583c0bf05ca07a6edd
#
_cell.length_a   1.000
_cell.length_b   1.000
_cell.length_c   1.000
_cell.angle_alpha   90.00
_cell.angle_beta   90.00
_cell.angle_gamma   90.00
#
_symmetry.space_group_name_H-M   'P 1'
#
loop_
_entity.id
_entity.type
_entity.pdbx_description
1 polymer ?
#
loop_
_entity_poly.entity_id
_entity_poly.type
_entity_poly.pdbx_seq_one_letter_code
_entity_poly.pdbx_strand_id
1 'polypeptide(L)'
;MNYKTVEINENRSEKIHYPENGFPVIRMQNALDDFLNGEIGYHWHSEFQFGLLLKGELDYCVFRNPISKLHRSLQAGDGFFINSKVLHGYRQTKPGSEIFLFGIPVSFFSSLSFGNAYQKIVLPILHSSVFGAFFPAKEEKNFPILRLFSEFHTLDAMDNDYELHSMELLCRIWRQLSQMLGEISRPGTPKTVFTQEQRMNQMLRFVQEHYNESLTVDQIAQAGGVSRRECFRCFQSSIAETPTEYLNSYRLERAAYLLTSTDHNLSAICEACGFNNTSYFGKLFKQRYGTSPGRFRLLAQY
;
A
#
# COMPACT_ATOMS: atom_id res chain seq x y z
N MET A 1 -3.56 33.66 -4.45
CA MET A 1 -3.14 32.42 -5.15
C MET A 1 -3.92 31.28 -4.52
N ASN A 2 -4.60 30.46 -5.31
CA ASN A 2 -5.24 29.26 -4.82
C ASN A 2 -4.19 28.14 -4.87
N TYR A 3 -3.72 27.69 -3.70
CA TYR A 3 -2.81 26.55 -3.62
C TYR A 3 -3.56 25.25 -3.83
N LYS A 4 -2.89 24.26 -4.44
CA LYS A 4 -3.37 22.88 -4.46
C LYS A 4 -3.37 22.31 -3.04
N THR A 5 -4.31 21.43 -2.75
CA THR A 5 -4.41 20.74 -1.47
C THR A 5 -4.60 19.25 -1.71
N VAL A 6 -4.01 18.45 -0.85
CA VAL A 6 -4.30 17.02 -0.76
C VAL A 6 -5.51 16.84 0.16
N GLU A 7 -6.51 16.09 -0.27
CA GLU A 7 -7.70 15.82 0.57
C GLU A 7 -7.33 14.81 1.67
N ILE A 8 -7.10 15.29 2.88
CA ILE A 8 -6.71 14.48 4.03
C ILE A 8 -7.83 14.51 5.07
N ASN A 9 -8.27 13.34 5.52
CA ASN A 9 -9.27 13.20 6.58
C ASN A 9 -8.66 13.48 7.99
N GLU A 10 -9.51 13.59 9.02
CA GLU A 10 -9.09 13.82 10.41
C GLU A 10 -8.08 12.79 10.93
N ASN A 11 -8.16 11.54 10.48
CA ASN A 11 -7.23 10.46 10.82
C ASN A 11 -5.95 10.46 9.97
N ARG A 12 -5.72 11.51 9.17
CA ARG A 12 -4.62 11.67 8.22
C ARG A 12 -4.64 10.71 7.02
N SER A 13 -5.74 10.06 6.75
CA SER A 13 -5.92 9.25 5.54
C SER A 13 -6.17 10.17 4.36
N GLU A 14 -5.38 10.02 3.30
CA GLU A 14 -5.60 10.70 2.03
C GLU A 14 -6.76 10.03 1.28
N LYS A 15 -7.60 10.86 0.66
CA LYS A 15 -8.64 10.39 -0.26
C LYS A 15 -8.06 10.28 -1.66
N ILE A 16 -7.80 9.06 -2.08
CA ILE A 16 -7.24 8.80 -3.41
C ILE A 16 -8.34 8.81 -4.47
N HIS A 17 -8.09 9.53 -5.57
CA HIS A 17 -8.93 9.56 -6.75
C HIS A 17 -8.29 8.74 -7.87
N TYR A 18 -8.98 7.67 -8.28
CA TYR A 18 -8.53 6.81 -9.37
C TYR A 18 -8.97 7.38 -10.73
N PRO A 19 -8.23 7.08 -11.80
CA PRO A 19 -8.62 7.46 -13.16
C PRO A 19 -9.99 6.89 -13.54
N GLU A 20 -10.78 7.66 -14.31
CA GLU A 20 -12.13 7.27 -14.76
C GLU A 20 -12.12 6.10 -15.75
N ASN A 21 -11.00 5.83 -16.43
CA ASN A 21 -10.85 4.72 -17.36
C ASN A 21 -10.84 3.32 -16.69
N GLY A 22 -10.93 3.27 -15.36
CA GLY A 22 -10.97 2.01 -14.60
C GLY A 22 -9.62 1.33 -14.41
N PHE A 23 -8.53 1.81 -15.03
CA PHE A 23 -7.20 1.27 -14.79
C PHE A 23 -6.64 1.81 -13.46
N PRO A 24 -6.41 0.97 -12.44
CA PRO A 24 -6.21 1.41 -11.08
C PRO A 24 -4.77 1.86 -10.79
N VAL A 25 -4.19 2.66 -11.67
CA VAL A 25 -2.86 3.24 -11.50
C VAL A 25 -2.98 4.76 -11.40
N ILE A 26 -2.54 5.29 -10.26
CA ILE A 26 -2.50 6.72 -10.02
C ILE A 26 -1.17 7.24 -10.58
N ARG A 27 -1.22 8.32 -11.34
CA ARG A 27 -0.03 9.03 -11.82
C ARG A 27 -0.21 10.53 -11.61
N MET A 28 0.74 11.15 -10.96
CA MET A 28 0.70 12.58 -10.66
C MET A 28 2.09 13.18 -10.87
N GLN A 29 2.14 14.33 -11.52
CA GLN A 29 3.31 15.18 -11.51
C GLN A 29 2.97 16.48 -10.79
N ASN A 30 3.70 16.79 -9.74
CA ASN A 30 3.47 17.94 -8.89
C ASN A 30 4.66 18.89 -8.93
N ALA A 31 4.39 20.15 -9.30
CA ALA A 31 5.28 21.25 -8.98
C ALA A 31 5.00 21.68 -7.54
N LEU A 32 6.00 21.63 -6.66
CA LEU A 32 5.76 21.88 -5.23
C LEU A 32 5.47 23.35 -4.93
N ASP A 33 5.84 24.25 -5.81
CA ASP A 33 5.44 25.67 -5.71
C ASP A 33 3.90 25.87 -5.78
N ASP A 34 3.16 24.90 -6.31
CA ASP A 34 1.70 24.92 -6.33
C ASP A 34 1.07 24.67 -4.95
N PHE A 35 1.83 24.16 -3.99
CA PHE A 35 1.34 23.85 -2.65
C PHE A 35 1.78 24.89 -1.62
N LEU A 36 0.97 25.08 -0.58
CA LEU A 36 1.28 26.04 0.49
C LEU A 36 2.65 25.70 1.12
N ASN A 37 3.55 26.64 1.14
CA ASN A 37 4.93 26.49 1.62
C ASN A 37 5.76 25.40 0.90
N GLY A 38 5.31 24.95 -0.28
CA GLY A 38 5.96 23.86 -1.00
C GLY A 38 5.94 22.51 -0.25
N GLU A 39 4.89 22.28 0.53
CA GLU A 39 4.79 21.15 1.44
C GLU A 39 3.54 20.31 1.17
N ILE A 40 3.72 18.98 1.20
CA ILE A 40 2.65 18.00 1.36
C ILE A 40 2.72 17.48 2.79
N GLY A 41 1.71 17.82 3.58
CA GLY A 41 1.63 17.46 4.99
C GLY A 41 1.59 15.96 5.24
N TYR A 42 1.78 15.56 6.50
CA TYR A 42 1.78 14.14 6.85
C TYR A 42 0.42 13.49 6.62
N HIS A 43 0.42 12.46 5.76
CA HIS A 43 -0.74 11.64 5.41
C HIS A 43 -0.34 10.19 5.19
N TRP A 44 -1.32 9.31 5.10
CA TRP A 44 -1.15 7.92 4.70
C TRP A 44 -2.29 7.52 3.76
N HIS A 45 -2.02 6.52 2.93
CA HIS A 45 -3.01 5.91 2.02
C HIS A 45 -2.79 4.40 1.91
N SER A 46 -3.76 3.68 1.38
CA SER A 46 -3.70 2.21 1.25
C SER A 46 -2.88 1.71 0.07
N GLU A 47 -2.50 2.61 -0.81
CA GLU A 47 -1.73 2.30 -2.02
C GLU A 47 -0.25 2.12 -1.69
N PHE A 48 0.43 1.32 -2.49
CA PHE A 48 1.88 1.42 -2.62
C PHE A 48 2.21 2.68 -3.41
N GLN A 49 3.12 3.48 -2.93
CA GLN A 49 3.55 4.70 -3.62
C GLN A 49 5.01 4.59 -4.06
N PHE A 50 5.25 5.05 -5.27
CA PHE A 50 6.57 5.22 -5.84
C PHE A 50 6.73 6.68 -6.25
N GLY A 51 7.96 7.16 -6.23
CA GLY A 51 8.25 8.52 -6.66
C GLY A 51 9.62 8.67 -7.27
N LEU A 52 9.72 9.65 -8.15
CA LEU A 52 10.95 10.11 -8.78
C LEU A 52 11.01 11.63 -8.68
N LEU A 53 12.04 12.16 -8.06
CA LEU A 53 12.27 13.61 -8.02
C LEU A 53 12.84 14.05 -9.35
N LEU A 54 12.06 14.82 -10.12
CA LEU A 54 12.42 15.28 -11.45
C LEU A 54 13.36 16.47 -11.41
N LYS A 55 13.11 17.41 -10.48
CA LYS A 55 13.91 18.63 -10.30
C LYS A 55 13.95 19.03 -8.83
N GLY A 56 15.00 19.77 -8.45
CA GLY A 56 15.14 20.41 -7.15
C GLY A 56 15.58 19.49 -6.03
N GLU A 57 15.14 19.80 -4.83
CA GLU A 57 15.51 19.09 -3.60
C GLU A 57 14.33 19.00 -2.64
N LEU A 58 14.18 17.87 -1.97
CA LEU A 58 13.14 17.60 -0.98
C LEU A 58 13.69 17.12 0.34
N ASP A 59 13.05 17.52 1.44
CA ASP A 59 13.09 16.78 2.70
C ASP A 59 11.89 15.84 2.75
N TYR A 60 12.14 14.53 2.76
CA TYR A 60 11.12 13.48 2.85
C TYR A 60 11.14 12.86 4.24
N CYS A 61 9.96 12.73 4.85
CA CYS A 61 9.80 12.15 6.19
C CYS A 61 8.86 10.94 6.13
N VAL A 62 9.33 9.82 6.67
CA VAL A 62 8.56 8.57 6.80
C VAL A 62 8.51 8.17 8.27
N PHE A 63 7.33 7.86 8.78
CA PHE A 63 7.16 7.43 10.16
C PHE A 63 7.16 5.91 10.25
N ARG A 64 8.10 5.36 11.03
CA ARG A 64 8.13 3.93 11.36
C ARG A 64 7.11 3.57 12.44
N ASN A 65 6.88 4.50 13.34
CA ASN A 65 5.87 4.46 14.40
C ASN A 65 5.69 5.91 14.92
N PRO A 66 4.74 6.21 15.82
CA PRO A 66 4.49 7.56 16.31
C PRO A 66 5.71 8.28 16.91
N ILE A 67 6.74 7.54 17.32
CA ILE A 67 7.91 8.09 18.02
C ILE A 67 9.16 8.14 17.10
N SER A 68 9.25 7.23 16.10
CA SER A 68 10.41 7.07 15.24
C SER A 68 10.11 7.48 13.79
N LYS A 69 10.80 8.49 13.31
CA LYS A 69 10.72 8.98 11.94
C LYS A 69 12.08 8.92 11.23
N LEU A 70 12.02 8.60 9.95
CA LEU A 70 13.18 8.61 9.07
C LEU A 70 13.10 9.83 8.16
N HIS A 71 14.10 10.69 8.24
CA HIS A 71 14.28 11.81 7.32
C HIS A 71 15.27 11.45 6.22
N ARG A 72 14.95 11.87 5.01
CA ARG A 72 15.83 11.77 3.84
C ARG A 72 15.78 13.05 3.04
N SER A 73 16.92 13.62 2.76
CA SER A 73 17.07 14.65 1.74
C SER A 73 17.20 13.95 0.39
N LEU A 74 16.34 14.31 -0.56
CA LEU A 74 16.33 13.79 -1.92
C LEU A 74 16.77 14.88 -2.89
N GLN A 75 17.51 14.49 -3.91
CA GLN A 75 17.96 15.35 -5.00
C GLN A 75 17.36 14.87 -6.32
N ALA A 76 17.36 15.74 -7.34
CA ALA A 76 16.88 15.40 -8.68
C ALA A 76 17.52 14.09 -9.17
N GLY A 77 16.69 13.19 -9.67
CA GLY A 77 17.04 11.83 -10.07
C GLY A 77 16.86 10.77 -8.99
N ASP A 78 16.75 11.14 -7.72
CA ASP A 78 16.48 10.19 -6.64
C ASP A 78 15.05 9.66 -6.71
N GLY A 79 14.89 8.37 -6.43
CA GLY A 79 13.59 7.72 -6.34
C GLY A 79 13.30 7.18 -4.95
N PHE A 80 12.04 6.80 -4.74
CA PHE A 80 11.64 6.15 -3.50
C PHE A 80 10.45 5.21 -3.69
N PHE A 81 10.26 4.35 -2.70
CA PHE A 81 9.10 3.50 -2.50
C PHE A 81 8.57 3.73 -1.09
N ILE A 82 7.26 3.87 -0.93
CA ILE A 82 6.56 3.90 0.36
C ILE A 82 5.53 2.79 0.39
N ASN A 83 5.56 2.02 1.47
CA ASN A 83 4.64 0.90 1.65
C ASN A 83 3.22 1.39 2.01
N SER A 84 2.22 0.54 1.81
CA SER A 84 0.83 0.81 2.16
C SER A 84 0.67 1.22 3.63
N LYS A 85 -0.21 2.19 3.88
CA LYS A 85 -0.59 2.71 5.22
C LYS A 85 0.56 3.30 6.03
N VAL A 86 1.64 3.68 5.40
CA VAL A 86 2.78 4.34 6.05
C VAL A 86 2.55 5.84 6.09
N LEU A 87 2.61 6.44 7.29
CA LEU A 87 2.52 7.88 7.46
C LEU A 87 3.78 8.54 6.90
N HIS A 88 3.61 9.46 5.95
CA HIS A 88 4.70 10.15 5.29
C HIS A 88 4.31 11.56 4.88
N GLY A 89 5.29 12.37 4.50
CA GLY A 89 5.12 13.72 4.00
C GLY A 89 6.45 14.28 3.54
N TYR A 90 6.40 15.36 2.78
CA TYR A 90 7.61 15.98 2.23
C TYR A 90 7.41 17.46 1.96
N ARG A 91 8.51 18.18 1.92
CA ARG A 91 8.54 19.59 1.52
C ARG A 91 9.75 19.86 0.65
N GLN A 92 9.62 20.82 -0.24
CA GLN A 92 10.79 21.31 -0.98
C GLN A 92 11.74 22.08 -0.08
N THR A 93 13.03 21.90 -0.30
CA THR A 93 14.09 22.72 0.32
C THR A 93 14.60 23.81 -0.63
N LYS A 94 14.29 23.65 -1.92
CA LYS A 94 14.52 24.65 -2.96
C LYS A 94 13.23 24.90 -3.76
N PRO A 95 12.86 26.15 -4.04
CA PRO A 95 11.77 26.49 -4.94
C PRO A 95 11.97 25.87 -6.33
N GLY A 96 10.86 25.56 -7.00
CA GLY A 96 10.88 24.93 -8.33
C GLY A 96 11.14 23.42 -8.31
N SER A 97 10.97 22.76 -7.17
CA SER A 97 11.07 21.30 -7.09
C SER A 97 9.87 20.63 -7.73
N GLU A 98 10.11 19.62 -8.56
CA GLU A 98 9.09 18.84 -9.26
C GLU A 98 9.25 17.35 -8.95
N ILE A 99 8.13 16.70 -8.63
CA ILE A 99 8.11 15.28 -8.30
C ILE A 99 7.09 14.55 -9.16
N PHE A 100 7.46 13.39 -9.67
CA PHE A 100 6.55 12.43 -10.26
C PHE A 100 6.23 11.34 -9.24
N LEU A 101 4.94 11.07 -9.07
CA LEU A 101 4.40 10.05 -8.18
C LEU A 101 3.54 9.08 -8.97
N PHE A 102 3.63 7.80 -8.63
CA PHE A 102 2.66 6.82 -9.07
C PHE A 102 2.33 5.86 -7.94
N GLY A 103 1.07 5.45 -7.91
CA GLY A 103 0.51 4.61 -6.87
C GLY A 103 -0.33 3.48 -7.45
N ILE A 104 -0.31 2.35 -6.78
CA ILE A 104 -1.13 1.19 -7.11
C ILE A 104 -1.79 0.64 -5.86
N PRO A 105 -3.08 0.26 -5.92
CA PRO A 105 -3.75 -0.34 -4.79
C PRO A 105 -3.14 -1.71 -4.48
N VAL A 106 -3.16 -2.09 -3.22
CA VAL A 106 -2.68 -3.42 -2.77
C VAL A 106 -3.41 -4.54 -3.53
N SER A 107 -4.69 -4.32 -3.87
CA SER A 107 -5.51 -5.27 -4.63
C SER A 107 -5.09 -5.44 -6.10
N PHE A 108 -4.27 -4.55 -6.66
CA PHE A 108 -3.86 -4.59 -8.07
C PHE A 108 -3.34 -5.98 -8.48
N PHE A 109 -2.39 -6.51 -7.73
CA PHE A 109 -1.83 -7.82 -8.01
C PHE A 109 -2.70 -8.99 -7.54
N SER A 110 -3.63 -8.77 -6.60
CA SER A 110 -4.54 -9.83 -6.14
C SER A 110 -5.66 -10.12 -7.12
N SER A 111 -6.09 -9.12 -7.90
CA SER A 111 -7.11 -9.24 -8.93
C SER A 111 -6.60 -9.88 -10.23
N LEU A 112 -5.30 -9.81 -10.47
CA LEU A 112 -4.65 -10.48 -11.59
C LEU A 112 -4.38 -11.93 -11.18
N SER A 113 -4.54 -12.89 -12.11
CA SER A 113 -4.28 -14.33 -11.87
C SER A 113 -2.81 -14.64 -11.55
N PHE A 114 -2.13 -13.75 -10.84
CA PHE A 114 -0.72 -13.89 -10.47
C PHE A 114 -0.48 -14.94 -9.38
N GLY A 115 -1.55 -15.53 -8.81
CA GLY A 115 -1.48 -16.70 -7.93
C GLY A 115 -0.34 -16.62 -6.91
N ASN A 116 0.66 -17.48 -7.10
CA ASN A 116 1.84 -17.56 -6.24
C ASN A 116 2.73 -16.30 -6.23
N ALA A 117 2.73 -15.46 -7.27
CA ALA A 117 3.59 -14.28 -7.30
C ALA A 117 3.13 -13.22 -6.30
N TYR A 118 1.81 -13.00 -6.17
CA TYR A 118 1.27 -12.12 -5.15
C TYR A 118 1.68 -12.59 -3.75
N GLN A 119 1.49 -13.88 -3.45
CA GLN A 119 1.84 -14.48 -2.16
C GLN A 119 3.34 -14.44 -1.85
N LYS A 120 4.18 -14.65 -2.86
CA LYS A 120 5.63 -14.77 -2.68
C LYS A 120 6.41 -13.47 -2.78
N ILE A 121 5.85 -12.47 -3.45
CA ILE A 121 6.56 -11.21 -3.75
C ILE A 121 5.86 -10.02 -3.11
N VAL A 122 4.55 -9.82 -3.34
CA VAL A 122 3.87 -8.61 -2.91
C VAL A 122 3.53 -8.65 -1.42
N LEU A 123 2.90 -9.73 -0.95
CA LEU A 123 2.54 -9.87 0.46
C LEU A 123 3.71 -9.80 1.44
N PRO A 124 4.88 -10.40 1.16
CA PRO A 124 6.03 -10.23 2.03
C PRO A 124 6.50 -8.78 2.16
N ILE A 125 6.42 -7.99 1.09
CA ILE A 125 6.75 -6.56 1.14
C ILE A 125 5.67 -5.78 1.90
N LEU A 126 4.39 -6.03 1.60
CA LEU A 126 3.26 -5.39 2.28
C LEU A 126 3.31 -5.57 3.79
N HIS A 127 3.67 -6.78 4.23
CA HIS A 127 3.69 -7.15 5.64
C HIS A 127 5.10 -7.11 6.27
N SER A 128 6.08 -6.58 5.54
CA SER A 128 7.43 -6.41 6.06
C SER A 128 7.53 -5.21 7.00
N SER A 129 8.61 -5.13 7.75
CA SER A 129 9.00 -3.92 8.49
C SER A 129 9.55 -2.81 7.58
N VAL A 130 9.54 -3.01 6.27
CA VAL A 130 9.99 -2.01 5.30
C VAL A 130 8.88 -0.98 5.11
N PHE A 131 9.00 0.16 5.76
CA PHE A 131 8.08 1.29 5.63
C PHE A 131 8.28 2.04 4.31
N GLY A 132 9.51 2.06 3.81
CA GLY A 132 9.89 2.66 2.55
C GLY A 132 11.34 2.37 2.21
N ALA A 133 11.69 2.57 0.96
CA ALA A 133 13.06 2.48 0.45
C ALA A 133 13.38 3.73 -0.36
N PHE A 134 14.62 4.20 -0.26
CA PHE A 134 15.11 5.35 -1.02
C PHE A 134 16.23 4.91 -1.95
N PHE A 135 16.20 5.41 -3.17
CA PHE A 135 17.11 5.05 -4.24
C PHE A 135 17.89 6.28 -4.71
N PRO A 136 18.99 6.65 -4.02
CA PRO A 136 19.85 7.75 -4.45
C PRO A 136 20.42 7.51 -5.85
N ALA A 137 20.28 8.48 -6.74
CA ALA A 137 20.75 8.40 -8.12
C ALA A 137 22.28 8.29 -8.23
N LYS A 138 23.02 8.72 -7.23
CA LYS A 138 24.49 8.59 -7.16
C LYS A 138 24.98 7.16 -6.92
N GLU A 139 24.10 6.23 -6.52
CA GLU A 139 24.46 4.85 -6.24
C GLU A 139 24.09 3.97 -7.43
N GLU A 140 25.10 3.42 -8.13
CA GLU A 140 24.91 2.62 -9.36
C GLU A 140 23.97 1.44 -9.21
N LYS A 141 23.91 0.82 -8.02
CA LYS A 141 22.98 -0.29 -7.73
C LYS A 141 21.51 0.10 -7.89
N ASN A 142 21.20 1.41 -7.83
CA ASN A 142 19.83 1.93 -7.95
C ASN A 142 19.44 2.25 -9.39
N PHE A 143 20.40 2.31 -10.36
CA PHE A 143 20.11 2.65 -11.75
C PHE A 143 19.02 1.76 -12.39
N PRO A 144 18.98 0.44 -12.16
CA PRO A 144 17.94 -0.37 -12.77
C PRO A 144 16.51 0.01 -12.36
N ILE A 145 16.27 0.32 -11.08
CA ILE A 145 14.93 0.71 -10.62
C ILE A 145 14.59 2.13 -11.01
N LEU A 146 15.56 3.06 -10.94
CA LEU A 146 15.36 4.46 -11.34
C LEU A 146 15.06 4.59 -12.83
N ARG A 147 15.70 3.76 -13.66
CA ARG A 147 15.37 3.68 -15.09
C ARG A 147 13.93 3.25 -15.33
N LEU A 148 13.43 2.26 -14.59
CA LEU A 148 12.04 1.83 -14.68
C LEU A 148 11.07 2.93 -14.25
N PHE A 149 11.40 3.72 -13.22
CA PHE A 149 10.59 4.87 -12.82
C PHE A 149 10.57 5.95 -13.91
N SER A 150 11.70 6.20 -14.55
CA SER A 150 11.78 7.13 -15.68
C SER A 150 11.00 6.63 -16.90
N GLU A 151 11.08 5.33 -17.24
CA GLU A 151 10.26 4.72 -18.30
C GLU A 151 8.77 4.88 -17.97
N PHE A 152 8.37 4.64 -16.71
CA PHE A 152 6.98 4.79 -16.27
C PHE A 152 6.49 6.24 -16.34
N HIS A 153 7.38 7.20 -16.04
CA HIS A 153 7.08 8.63 -16.13
C HIS A 153 6.80 9.06 -17.58
N THR A 154 7.51 8.49 -18.56
CA THR A 154 7.41 8.88 -19.98
C THR A 154 6.28 8.19 -20.74
N LEU A 155 5.53 7.26 -20.11
CA LEU A 155 4.37 6.62 -20.74
C LEU A 155 3.32 7.65 -21.14
N ASP A 156 2.82 7.56 -22.35
CA ASP A 156 1.67 8.34 -22.79
C ASP A 156 0.37 7.58 -22.46
N ALA A 157 -0.49 8.19 -21.66
CA ALA A 157 -1.77 7.60 -21.28
C ALA A 157 -2.77 7.51 -22.46
N MET A 158 -2.47 8.14 -23.59
CA MET A 158 -3.27 8.08 -24.81
C MET A 158 -2.86 6.94 -25.75
N ASP A 159 -1.76 6.25 -25.47
CA ASP A 159 -1.34 5.11 -26.28
C ASP A 159 -2.30 3.93 -26.11
N ASN A 160 -2.59 3.23 -27.20
CA ASN A 160 -3.52 2.10 -27.22
C ASN A 160 -3.07 0.91 -26.34
N ASP A 161 -1.78 0.78 -26.08
CA ASP A 161 -1.18 -0.27 -25.25
C ASP A 161 -0.75 0.22 -23.87
N TYR A 162 -1.12 1.44 -23.49
CA TYR A 162 -0.76 2.08 -22.22
C TYR A 162 -0.94 1.16 -21.00
N GLU A 163 -2.09 0.48 -20.89
CA GLU A 163 -2.37 -0.40 -19.78
C GLU A 163 -1.45 -1.61 -19.75
N LEU A 164 -1.21 -2.25 -20.91
CA LEU A 164 -0.30 -3.40 -21.02
C LEU A 164 1.14 -3.00 -20.72
N HIS A 165 1.60 -1.88 -21.26
CA HIS A 165 2.94 -1.36 -21.02
C HIS A 165 3.11 -0.95 -19.54
N SER A 166 2.10 -0.32 -18.95
CA SER A 166 2.09 -0.02 -17.51
C SER A 166 2.19 -1.30 -16.67
N MET A 167 1.43 -2.35 -17.00
CA MET A 167 1.48 -3.63 -16.29
C MET A 167 2.87 -4.30 -16.42
N GLU A 168 3.47 -4.29 -17.60
CA GLU A 168 4.82 -4.81 -17.80
C GLU A 168 5.83 -4.08 -16.91
N LEU A 169 5.83 -2.75 -16.92
CA LEU A 169 6.74 -1.94 -16.11
C LEU A 169 6.50 -2.15 -14.62
N LEU A 170 5.26 -2.22 -14.16
CA LEU A 170 4.94 -2.50 -12.75
C LEU A 170 5.45 -3.87 -12.32
N CYS A 171 5.31 -4.91 -13.15
CA CYS A 171 5.89 -6.23 -12.87
C CYS A 171 7.41 -6.19 -12.77
N ARG A 172 8.08 -5.44 -13.65
CA ARG A 172 9.55 -5.24 -13.64
C ARG A 172 9.98 -4.46 -12.38
N ILE A 173 9.26 -3.40 -12.02
CA ILE A 173 9.50 -2.59 -10.81
C ILE A 173 9.38 -3.48 -9.56
N TRP A 174 8.30 -4.26 -9.43
CA TRP A 174 8.11 -5.14 -8.28
C TRP A 174 9.18 -6.22 -8.18
N ARG A 175 9.57 -6.81 -9.30
CA ARG A 175 10.67 -7.79 -9.33
C ARG A 175 11.98 -7.15 -8.87
N GLN A 176 12.32 -5.97 -9.37
CA GLN A 176 13.53 -5.24 -8.99
C GLN A 176 13.48 -4.83 -7.51
N LEU A 177 12.35 -4.28 -7.04
CA LEU A 177 12.15 -3.90 -5.65
C LEU A 177 12.30 -5.11 -4.72
N SER A 178 11.67 -6.25 -5.04
CA SER A 178 11.76 -7.46 -4.21
C SER A 178 13.18 -8.01 -4.09
N GLN A 179 13.98 -7.93 -5.16
CA GLN A 179 15.39 -8.30 -5.15
C GLN A 179 16.20 -7.38 -4.22
N MET A 180 16.03 -6.06 -4.37
CA MET A 180 16.72 -5.08 -3.54
C MET A 180 16.33 -5.17 -2.06
N LEU A 181 15.03 -5.37 -1.76
CA LEU A 181 14.57 -5.54 -0.38
C LEU A 181 14.98 -6.89 0.19
N GLY A 182 15.04 -7.95 -0.61
CA GLY A 182 15.56 -9.26 -0.22
C GLY A 182 17.04 -9.22 0.17
N GLU A 183 17.83 -8.34 -0.43
CA GLU A 183 19.22 -8.08 -0.04
C GLU A 183 19.33 -7.30 1.29
N ILE A 184 18.41 -6.36 1.53
CA ILE A 184 18.32 -5.61 2.79
C ILE A 184 17.86 -6.51 3.94
N SER A 185 17.07 -7.54 3.65
CA SER A 185 16.55 -8.52 4.62
C SER A 185 17.52 -9.68 4.92
N ARG A 186 18.74 -9.70 4.38
CA ARG A 186 19.76 -10.73 4.66
C ARG A 186 20.43 -10.56 6.01
N PRO A 187 20.88 -11.66 6.68
CA PRO A 187 21.10 -11.69 8.11
C PRO A 187 22.30 -10.88 8.57
N GLY A 188 22.02 -9.76 9.15
CA GLY A 188 22.80 -8.88 10.01
C GLY A 188 21.90 -8.16 11.01
N THR A 189 20.57 -8.27 10.84
CA THR A 189 19.57 -7.78 11.79
C THR A 189 19.59 -8.64 13.07
N PRO A 190 19.48 -8.03 14.26
CA PRO A 190 19.45 -8.77 15.53
C PRO A 190 18.39 -9.89 15.47
N LYS A 191 18.72 -11.09 15.94
CA LYS A 191 17.81 -12.27 15.97
C LYS A 191 16.41 -11.98 16.52
N THR A 192 16.28 -10.97 17.40
CA THR A 192 15.02 -10.53 17.99
C THR A 192 14.06 -9.87 16.98
N VAL A 193 14.58 -9.08 16.05
CA VAL A 193 13.76 -8.42 15.00
C VAL A 193 13.27 -9.46 14.00
N PHE A 194 14.16 -10.34 13.55
CA PHE A 194 13.82 -11.44 12.63
C PHE A 194 12.75 -12.37 13.19
N THR A 195 12.83 -12.69 14.50
CA THR A 195 11.84 -13.52 15.17
C THR A 195 10.46 -12.83 15.26
N GLN A 196 10.42 -11.53 15.47
CA GLN A 196 9.16 -10.77 15.53
C GLN A 196 8.47 -10.68 14.17
N GLU A 197 9.24 -10.46 13.10
CA GLU A 197 8.75 -10.45 11.73
C GLU A 197 8.20 -11.83 11.30
N GLN A 198 8.92 -12.89 11.62
CA GLN A 198 8.46 -14.26 11.34
C GLN A 198 7.14 -14.56 12.04
N ARG A 199 7.00 -14.22 13.33
CA ARG A 199 5.77 -14.39 14.10
C ARG A 199 4.62 -13.60 13.48
N MET A 200 4.86 -12.33 13.11
CA MET A 200 3.85 -11.51 12.44
C MET A 200 3.41 -12.13 11.12
N ASN A 201 4.35 -12.56 10.29
CA ASN A 201 4.04 -13.20 9.01
C ASN A 201 3.24 -14.50 9.19
N GLN A 202 3.53 -15.30 10.23
CA GLN A 202 2.76 -16.50 10.55
C GLN A 202 1.31 -16.15 10.95
N MET A 203 1.12 -15.11 11.77
CA MET A 203 -0.19 -14.63 12.17
C MET A 203 -1.00 -14.09 10.97
N LEU A 204 -0.37 -13.29 10.12
CA LEU A 204 -1.01 -12.74 8.92
C LEU A 204 -1.42 -13.84 7.95
N ARG A 205 -0.52 -14.78 7.69
CA ARG A 205 -0.79 -15.94 6.84
C ARG A 205 -1.92 -16.80 7.39
N PHE A 206 -1.94 -17.05 8.69
CA PHE A 206 -3.01 -17.80 9.34
C PHE A 206 -4.37 -17.11 9.15
N VAL A 207 -4.44 -15.79 9.33
CA VAL A 207 -5.67 -15.03 9.06
C VAL A 207 -6.09 -15.16 7.59
N GLN A 208 -5.16 -15.09 6.65
CA GLN A 208 -5.46 -15.17 5.21
C GLN A 208 -5.92 -16.57 4.78
N GLU A 209 -5.42 -17.62 5.39
CA GLU A 209 -5.80 -19.01 5.10
C GLU A 209 -7.15 -19.38 5.73
N HIS A 210 -7.54 -18.72 6.85
CA HIS A 210 -8.72 -19.08 7.65
C HIS A 210 -9.73 -17.94 7.81
N TYR A 211 -9.64 -16.85 7.02
CA TYR A 211 -10.47 -15.65 7.18
C TYR A 211 -11.98 -15.91 7.15
N ASN A 212 -12.42 -16.92 6.40
CA ASN A 212 -13.83 -17.30 6.25
C ASN A 212 -14.36 -18.14 7.42
N GLU A 213 -13.51 -18.53 8.36
CA GLU A 213 -13.87 -19.28 9.56
C GLU A 213 -14.14 -18.35 10.75
N SER A 214 -14.69 -18.90 11.83
CA SER A 214 -14.86 -18.17 13.08
C SER A 214 -13.52 -18.07 13.80
N LEU A 215 -12.72 -17.06 13.46
CA LEU A 215 -11.40 -16.83 14.04
C LEU A 215 -11.44 -16.01 15.33
N THR A 216 -10.69 -16.47 16.33
CA THR A 216 -10.41 -15.75 17.57
C THR A 216 -8.99 -15.17 17.58
N VAL A 217 -8.77 -14.11 18.34
CA VAL A 217 -7.44 -13.52 18.53
C VAL A 217 -6.47 -14.52 19.14
N ASP A 218 -6.96 -15.46 19.97
CA ASP A 218 -6.10 -16.47 20.60
C ASP A 218 -5.56 -17.48 19.58
N GLN A 219 -6.37 -17.87 18.59
CA GLN A 219 -5.91 -18.73 17.49
C GLN A 219 -4.88 -18.00 16.61
N ILE A 220 -5.08 -16.72 16.33
CA ILE A 220 -4.11 -15.89 15.60
C ILE A 220 -2.80 -15.80 16.38
N ALA A 221 -2.86 -15.55 17.69
CA ALA A 221 -1.70 -15.47 18.56
C ALA A 221 -0.93 -16.82 18.60
N GLN A 222 -1.66 -17.93 18.70
CA GLN A 222 -1.11 -19.28 18.69
C GLN A 222 -0.35 -19.57 17.38
N ALA A 223 -0.88 -19.16 16.25
CA ALA A 223 -0.22 -19.31 14.95
C ALA A 223 1.16 -18.60 14.88
N GLY A 224 1.30 -17.48 15.58
CA GLY A 224 2.58 -16.76 15.72
C GLY A 224 3.45 -17.24 16.90
N GLY A 225 3.00 -18.23 17.69
CA GLY A 225 3.70 -18.68 18.90
C GLY A 225 3.84 -17.58 19.96
N VAL A 226 2.84 -16.71 20.09
CA VAL A 226 2.86 -15.56 21.01
C VAL A 226 1.62 -15.55 21.93
N SER A 227 1.70 -14.81 23.03
CA SER A 227 0.54 -14.55 23.85
C SER A 227 -0.44 -13.60 23.16
N ARG A 228 -1.73 -13.61 23.57
CA ARG A 228 -2.74 -12.67 23.08
C ARG A 228 -2.27 -11.20 23.17
N ARG A 229 -1.68 -10.81 24.32
CA ARG A 229 -1.15 -9.44 24.51
C ARG A 229 -0.05 -9.12 23.50
N GLU A 230 0.86 -10.05 23.28
CA GLU A 230 1.95 -9.90 22.31
C GLU A 230 1.43 -9.86 20.88
N CYS A 231 0.38 -10.62 20.55
CA CYS A 231 -0.29 -10.55 19.26
C CYS A 231 -0.80 -9.13 18.98
N PHE A 232 -1.54 -8.52 19.89
CA PHE A 232 -1.98 -7.12 19.75
C PHE A 232 -0.79 -6.17 19.57
N ARG A 233 0.29 -6.37 20.35
CA ARG A 233 1.49 -5.54 20.24
C ARG A 233 2.16 -5.67 18.87
N CYS A 234 2.28 -6.90 18.35
CA CYS A 234 2.85 -7.17 17.03
C CYS A 234 2.02 -6.51 15.93
N PHE A 235 0.72 -6.69 15.92
CA PHE A 235 -0.18 -6.08 14.94
C PHE A 235 -0.11 -4.56 15.01
N GLN A 236 -0.22 -3.97 16.21
CA GLN A 236 -0.16 -2.53 16.39
C GLN A 236 1.19 -1.93 15.95
N SER A 237 2.31 -2.59 16.26
CA SER A 237 3.63 -2.09 15.90
C SER A 237 3.99 -2.30 14.44
N SER A 238 3.45 -3.35 13.78
CA SER A 238 3.81 -3.70 12.41
C SER A 238 2.89 -3.08 11.36
N ILE A 239 1.59 -3.00 11.64
CA ILE A 239 0.59 -2.55 10.66
C ILE A 239 -0.40 -1.51 11.22
N ALA A 240 -0.18 -1.03 12.45
CA ALA A 240 -1.04 -0.04 13.13
C ALA A 240 -2.53 -0.44 13.21
N GLU A 241 -2.83 -1.72 13.17
CA GLU A 241 -4.17 -2.30 13.30
C GLU A 241 -4.19 -3.32 14.46
N THR A 242 -5.37 -3.62 14.96
CA THR A 242 -5.56 -4.78 15.84
C THR A 242 -5.73 -6.06 15.00
N PRO A 243 -5.51 -7.26 15.56
CA PRO A 243 -5.76 -8.52 14.85
C PRO A 243 -7.18 -8.62 14.27
N THR A 244 -8.18 -8.11 15.00
CA THR A 244 -9.58 -8.13 14.57
C THR A 244 -9.86 -7.12 13.45
N GLU A 245 -9.27 -5.94 13.51
CA GLU A 245 -9.36 -4.95 12.43
C GLU A 245 -8.74 -5.49 11.16
N TYR A 246 -7.56 -6.09 11.23
CA TYR A 246 -6.92 -6.73 10.08
C TYR A 246 -7.78 -7.85 9.48
N LEU A 247 -8.32 -8.76 10.32
CA LEU A 247 -9.22 -9.81 9.86
C LEU A 247 -10.44 -9.23 9.12
N ASN A 248 -11.07 -8.21 9.69
CA ASN A 248 -12.21 -7.55 9.06
C ASN A 248 -11.82 -6.83 7.77
N SER A 249 -10.67 -6.17 7.75
CA SER A 249 -10.13 -5.52 6.54
C SER A 249 -9.94 -6.53 5.42
N TYR A 250 -9.32 -7.68 5.71
CA TYR A 250 -9.10 -8.74 4.74
C TYR A 250 -10.43 -9.35 4.22
N ARG A 251 -11.38 -9.62 5.13
CA ARG A 251 -12.72 -10.10 4.77
C ARG A 251 -13.45 -9.14 3.82
N LEU A 252 -13.35 -7.84 4.08
CA LEU A 252 -13.98 -6.80 3.26
C LEU A 252 -13.34 -6.72 1.87
N GLU A 253 -12.03 -6.91 1.76
CA GLU A 253 -11.33 -6.98 0.47
C GLU A 253 -11.79 -8.19 -0.35
N ARG A 254 -11.91 -9.35 0.30
CA ARG A 254 -12.45 -10.55 -0.35
C ARG A 254 -13.91 -10.37 -0.77
N ALA A 255 -14.71 -9.71 0.06
CA ALA A 255 -16.11 -9.40 -0.28
C ALA A 255 -16.22 -8.42 -1.46
N ALA A 256 -15.39 -7.38 -1.52
CA ALA A 256 -15.34 -6.47 -2.65
C ALA A 256 -15.00 -7.20 -3.96
N TYR A 257 -14.03 -8.10 -3.92
CA TYR A 257 -13.70 -8.96 -5.06
C TYR A 257 -14.90 -9.83 -5.50
N LEU A 258 -15.55 -10.52 -4.56
CA LEU A 258 -16.70 -11.38 -4.88
C LEU A 258 -17.91 -10.60 -5.40
N LEU A 259 -18.10 -9.37 -4.92
CA LEU A 259 -19.17 -8.48 -5.39
C LEU A 259 -19.02 -8.10 -6.87
N THR A 260 -17.78 -7.97 -7.35
CA THR A 260 -17.48 -7.58 -8.74
C THR A 260 -17.27 -8.76 -9.68
N SER A 261 -16.87 -9.92 -9.15
CA SER A 261 -16.50 -11.09 -9.94
C SER A 261 -17.56 -12.20 -9.97
N THR A 262 -18.65 -12.07 -9.19
CA THR A 262 -19.71 -13.10 -9.09
C THR A 262 -21.10 -12.49 -8.97
N ASP A 263 -22.11 -13.29 -9.33
CA ASP A 263 -23.53 -12.95 -9.15
C ASP A 263 -24.12 -13.43 -7.81
N HIS A 264 -23.29 -13.89 -6.88
CA HIS A 264 -23.74 -14.34 -5.57
C HIS A 264 -24.51 -13.24 -4.85
N ASN A 265 -25.59 -13.58 -4.15
CA ASN A 265 -26.33 -12.62 -3.36
C ASN A 265 -25.49 -12.11 -2.15
N LEU A 266 -25.90 -10.97 -1.60
CA LEU A 266 -25.14 -10.32 -0.52
C LEU A 266 -24.99 -11.17 0.74
N SER A 267 -26.00 -12.00 1.05
CA SER A 267 -25.94 -12.91 2.20
C SER A 267 -24.91 -14.01 2.00
N ALA A 268 -24.86 -14.60 0.81
CA ALA A 268 -23.88 -15.63 0.46
C ALA A 268 -22.45 -15.08 0.48
N ILE A 269 -22.24 -13.85 -0.03
CA ILE A 269 -20.92 -13.20 0.03
C ILE A 269 -20.53 -12.88 1.48
N CYS A 270 -21.46 -12.39 2.29
CA CYS A 270 -21.25 -12.12 3.71
C CYS A 270 -20.76 -13.39 4.42
N GLU A 271 -21.43 -14.51 4.23
CA GLU A 271 -21.09 -15.80 4.82
C GLU A 271 -19.76 -16.35 4.27
N ALA A 272 -19.57 -16.35 2.96
CA ALA A 272 -18.33 -16.80 2.30
C ALA A 272 -17.09 -16.01 2.76
N CYS A 273 -17.28 -14.76 3.22
CA CYS A 273 -16.21 -13.94 3.79
C CYS A 273 -16.09 -14.06 5.31
N GLY A 274 -16.83 -14.97 5.96
CA GLY A 274 -16.75 -15.24 7.39
C GLY A 274 -17.46 -14.21 8.28
N PHE A 275 -18.38 -13.42 7.72
CA PHE A 275 -19.24 -12.53 8.51
C PHE A 275 -20.54 -13.26 8.89
N ASN A 276 -20.83 -13.30 10.19
CA ASN A 276 -22.05 -13.94 10.70
C ASN A 276 -23.27 -13.01 10.72
N ASN A 277 -23.09 -11.72 10.36
CA ASN A 277 -24.15 -10.72 10.44
C ASN A 277 -24.05 -9.75 9.26
N THR A 278 -25.07 -9.77 8.39
CA THR A 278 -25.14 -8.94 7.18
C THR A 278 -25.23 -7.45 7.47
N SER A 279 -25.87 -7.05 8.58
CA SER A 279 -25.98 -5.65 8.99
C SER A 279 -24.61 -5.12 9.43
N TYR A 280 -23.86 -5.91 10.20
CA TYR A 280 -22.50 -5.58 10.63
C TYR A 280 -21.54 -5.53 9.43
N PHE A 281 -21.62 -6.51 8.54
CA PHE A 281 -20.88 -6.51 7.27
C PHE A 281 -21.18 -5.24 6.46
N GLY A 282 -22.45 -4.91 6.24
CA GLY A 282 -22.86 -3.73 5.48
C GLY A 282 -22.35 -2.42 6.08
N LYS A 283 -22.36 -2.30 7.43
CA LYS A 283 -21.82 -1.14 8.15
C LYS A 283 -20.31 -1.00 7.91
N LEU A 284 -19.53 -2.06 8.14
CA LEU A 284 -18.08 -2.05 7.95
C LEU A 284 -17.69 -1.81 6.49
N PHE A 285 -18.42 -2.43 5.55
CA PHE A 285 -18.20 -2.23 4.12
C PHE A 285 -18.41 -0.78 3.71
N LYS A 286 -19.53 -0.18 4.15
CA LYS A 286 -19.81 1.24 3.88
C LYS A 286 -18.77 2.17 4.50
N GLN A 287 -18.29 1.86 5.71
CA GLN A 287 -17.24 2.62 6.37
C GLN A 287 -15.92 2.57 5.57
N ARG A 288 -15.57 1.42 4.97
CA ARG A 288 -14.33 1.25 4.23
C ARG A 288 -14.39 1.79 2.80
N TYR A 289 -15.49 1.56 2.08
CA TYR A 289 -15.64 1.86 0.65
C TYR A 289 -16.57 3.06 0.34
N GLY A 290 -17.07 3.74 1.36
CA GLY A 290 -17.94 4.90 1.22
C GLY A 290 -19.38 4.58 0.75
N THR A 291 -19.65 3.34 0.33
CA THR A 291 -20.93 2.94 -0.24
C THR A 291 -21.36 1.55 0.25
N SER A 292 -22.66 1.23 0.13
CA SER A 292 -23.16 -0.11 0.50
C SER A 292 -22.68 -1.20 -0.47
N PRO A 293 -22.57 -2.48 -0.02
CA PRO A 293 -22.14 -3.59 -0.88
C PRO A 293 -22.96 -3.70 -2.17
N GLY A 294 -24.29 -3.54 -2.09
CA GLY A 294 -25.16 -3.60 -3.26
C GLY A 294 -24.91 -2.48 -4.26
N ARG A 295 -24.71 -1.25 -3.77
CA ARG A 295 -24.38 -0.12 -4.63
C ARG A 295 -22.97 -0.24 -5.22
N PHE A 296 -22.01 -0.77 -4.46
CA PHE A 296 -20.65 -1.05 -4.93
C PHE A 296 -20.66 -2.00 -6.13
N ARG A 297 -21.45 -3.09 -6.07
CA ARG A 297 -21.66 -4.02 -7.20
C ARG A 297 -22.19 -3.31 -8.44
N LEU A 298 -23.23 -2.47 -8.29
CA LEU A 298 -23.82 -1.76 -9.42
C LEU A 298 -22.80 -0.80 -10.08
N LEU A 299 -21.98 -0.11 -9.29
CA LEU A 299 -20.96 0.79 -9.81
C LEU A 299 -19.81 0.08 -10.54
N ALA A 300 -19.57 -1.20 -10.25
CA ALA A 300 -18.52 -1.99 -10.90
C ALA A 300 -19.01 -2.69 -12.20
N GLN A 301 -20.31 -2.63 -12.51
CA GLN A 301 -20.90 -3.21 -13.72
C GLN A 301 -21.08 -2.19 -14.85
N TYR A 302 -20.74 -0.92 -14.60
CA TYR A 302 -20.72 0.17 -15.56
C TYR A 302 -19.31 0.70 -15.78
#